data_a1d69986212d6e9aee700e03e3476224
#
_entry.id   a1d69986212d6e9aee700e03e3476224
#
_cell.length_a   1.000
_cell.length_b   1.000
_cell.length_c   1.000
_cell.angle_alpha   90.00
_cell.angle_beta   90.00
_cell.angle_gamma   90.00
#
_symmetry.space_group_name_H-M   'P 1'
#
loop_
_entity.id
_entity.type
_entity.pdbx_description
1 polymer ?
#
loop_
_entity_poly.entity_id
_entity_poly.type
_entity_poly.pdbx_seq_one_letter_code
_entity_poly.pdbx_strand_id
1 'polypeptide(L)'
;MTLGAALGGRRTLAQKLQTHRAPGIAPKPKGPLVFLDYDQEELDDSYTQAPWAPNQDELSKRNAQKSQRTLARLGPARRLAYGSTQIEKLDLYHAKKPNAPINVYIHGGAWRTGTAALEAYQAEMFVDAGAHFIALDFNSVTETKGDLLIIADQVRRAVAWVYQHAREFGGDPGRLYVSGHSSGAHLAAVVTATDWRRFGLPKDTVKGALLASGMYELHPVSLSVRRTFVNFTAPTVEALSPQRHLDAITAPVILAHGTLETPEFQRQNREFAAALKARGKAVDFIVLDGYNHFEVAESLGNPYGLLGRAVLRQMALSSA
;
A
#
# COMPACT_ATOMS: atom_id res chain seq x y z
N MET A 1 62.70 -43.64 8.15
CA MET A 1 61.85 -42.64 8.80
C MET A 1 61.46 -41.61 7.74
N THR A 2 60.24 -41.69 7.16
CA THR A 2 59.75 -40.79 6.15
C THR A 2 58.54 -40.16 6.73
N LEU A 3 58.60 -38.82 7.04
CA LEU A 3 57.46 -38.00 7.47
C LEU A 3 56.56 -37.74 6.26
N GLY A 4 55.31 -38.23 6.33
CA GLY A 4 54.24 -37.85 5.41
C GLY A 4 53.64 -36.54 5.87
N ALA A 5 53.73 -35.47 5.05
CA ALA A 5 53.07 -34.26 5.25
C ALA A 5 51.58 -34.39 4.81
N ALA A 6 50.66 -34.32 5.76
CA ALA A 6 49.22 -34.26 5.48
C ALA A 6 48.84 -32.84 4.98
N LEU A 7 48.60 -32.72 3.68
CA LEU A 7 47.98 -31.53 3.07
C LEU A 7 46.49 -31.52 3.45
N GLY A 8 46.14 -30.75 4.49
CA GLY A 8 44.78 -30.43 4.85
C GLY A 8 44.19 -29.51 3.80
N GLY A 9 43.49 -30.05 2.82
CA GLY A 9 42.72 -29.28 1.86
C GLY A 9 41.59 -28.53 2.57
N ARG A 10 41.70 -27.20 2.71
CA ARG A 10 40.57 -26.32 3.05
C ARG A 10 39.53 -26.43 1.94
N ARG A 11 38.46 -27.14 2.21
CA ARG A 11 37.25 -27.04 1.36
C ARG A 11 36.77 -25.60 1.45
N THR A 12 37.03 -24.80 0.45
CA THR A 12 36.36 -23.53 0.23
C THR A 12 34.87 -23.84 0.03
N LEU A 13 34.04 -23.50 1.02
CA LEU A 13 32.59 -23.49 0.85
C LEU A 13 32.29 -22.55 -0.33
N ALA A 14 31.70 -23.11 -1.39
CA ALA A 14 31.26 -22.29 -2.53
C ALA A 14 30.38 -21.19 -2.00
N GLN A 15 30.77 -19.93 -2.18
CA GLN A 15 30.04 -18.78 -1.74
C GLN A 15 28.73 -18.70 -2.53
N LYS A 16 27.59 -18.64 -1.84
CA LYS A 16 26.28 -18.50 -2.51
C LYS A 16 26.25 -17.18 -3.25
N LEU A 17 25.63 -17.19 -4.43
CA LEU A 17 25.36 -15.97 -5.20
C LEU A 17 24.04 -15.33 -4.76
N GLN A 18 23.94 -14.02 -4.97
CA GLN A 18 22.69 -13.25 -4.79
C GLN A 18 21.62 -13.77 -5.76
N THR A 19 20.39 -13.89 -5.27
CA THR A 19 19.24 -14.41 -6.03
C THR A 19 18.08 -13.42 -6.12
N HIS A 20 18.12 -12.35 -5.32
CA HIS A 20 17.05 -11.34 -5.19
C HIS A 20 17.47 -9.99 -5.76
N ARG A 21 17.92 -9.99 -7.03
CA ARG A 21 18.39 -8.79 -7.74
C ARG A 21 17.38 -8.39 -8.82
N ALA A 22 17.30 -7.09 -9.11
CA ALA A 22 16.49 -6.60 -10.20
C ALA A 22 16.91 -7.19 -11.55
N PRO A 23 16.00 -7.36 -12.52
CA PRO A 23 16.32 -7.89 -13.83
C PRO A 23 17.46 -7.11 -14.50
N GLY A 24 18.41 -7.84 -15.10
CA GLY A 24 19.60 -7.26 -15.76
C GLY A 24 20.77 -6.94 -14.83
N ILE A 25 20.63 -7.07 -13.52
CA ILE A 25 21.73 -6.91 -12.57
C ILE A 25 22.41 -8.27 -12.36
N ALA A 26 23.71 -8.32 -12.67
CA ALA A 26 24.49 -9.56 -12.49
C ALA A 26 24.57 -9.92 -10.98
N PRO A 27 24.34 -11.19 -10.61
CA PRO A 27 24.46 -11.63 -9.24
C PRO A 27 25.94 -11.57 -8.77
N LYS A 28 26.13 -11.13 -7.54
CA LYS A 28 27.41 -11.12 -6.85
C LYS A 28 27.44 -12.22 -5.79
N PRO A 29 28.62 -12.60 -5.25
CA PRO A 29 28.70 -13.40 -4.05
C PRO A 29 27.93 -12.75 -2.89
N LYS A 30 27.10 -13.54 -2.18
CA LYS A 30 26.33 -13.07 -1.04
C LYS A 30 27.21 -12.58 0.10
N GLY A 31 26.87 -11.44 0.65
CA GLY A 31 27.39 -10.95 1.92
C GLY A 31 26.80 -11.71 3.13
N PRO A 32 27.08 -11.24 4.36
CA PRO A 32 26.41 -11.73 5.55
C PRO A 32 24.90 -11.56 5.44
N LEU A 33 24.13 -12.60 5.83
CA LEU A 33 22.67 -12.54 5.79
C LEU A 33 22.14 -11.62 6.89
N VAL A 34 21.19 -10.76 6.55
CA VAL A 34 20.54 -9.82 7.47
C VAL A 34 19.07 -10.16 7.74
N PHE A 35 18.42 -10.81 6.78
CA PHE A 35 17.04 -11.26 6.91
C PHE A 35 16.77 -12.46 5.99
N LEU A 36 16.25 -13.55 6.52
CA LEU A 36 16.04 -14.81 5.77
C LEU A 36 17.32 -15.17 4.99
N ASP A 37 17.21 -15.26 3.67
CA ASP A 37 18.33 -15.53 2.76
C ASP A 37 18.85 -14.27 2.04
N TYR A 38 18.45 -13.08 2.47
CA TYR A 38 18.91 -11.79 1.93
C TYR A 38 20.20 -11.33 2.61
N ASP A 39 21.18 -10.91 1.84
CA ASP A 39 22.19 -9.98 2.31
C ASP A 39 21.66 -8.53 2.30
N GLN A 40 22.46 -7.57 2.77
CA GLN A 40 22.01 -6.19 2.89
C GLN A 40 21.65 -5.56 1.52
N GLU A 41 22.45 -5.84 0.49
CA GLU A 41 22.24 -5.28 -0.85
C GLU A 41 20.97 -5.83 -1.49
N GLU A 42 20.72 -7.14 -1.37
CA GLU A 42 19.48 -7.76 -1.85
C GLU A 42 18.24 -7.22 -1.12
N LEU A 43 18.35 -7.04 0.19
CA LEU A 43 17.24 -6.53 0.98
C LEU A 43 16.93 -5.06 0.63
N ASP A 44 17.95 -4.24 0.44
CA ASP A 44 17.80 -2.83 0.03
C ASP A 44 17.16 -2.74 -1.38
N ASP A 45 17.60 -3.55 -2.33
CA ASP A 45 17.02 -3.65 -3.67
C ASP A 45 15.55 -4.10 -3.62
N SER A 46 15.23 -5.05 -2.72
CA SER A 46 13.87 -5.59 -2.57
C SER A 46 12.87 -4.56 -2.00
N TYR A 47 13.35 -3.45 -1.45
CA TYR A 47 12.52 -2.31 -1.03
C TYR A 47 12.70 -1.07 -1.91
N THR A 48 13.35 -1.20 -3.08
CA THR A 48 13.56 -0.17 -4.07
C THR A 48 12.92 -0.59 -5.40
N GLN A 49 11.79 0.04 -5.79
CA GLN A 49 10.97 -0.44 -6.91
C GLN A 49 11.50 -0.04 -8.30
N ALA A 50 12.18 1.11 -8.41
CA ALA A 50 12.57 1.67 -9.70
C ALA A 50 13.37 0.72 -10.61
N PRO A 51 14.38 -0.05 -10.11
CA PRO A 51 15.11 -0.99 -10.94
C PRO A 51 14.26 -2.16 -11.48
N TRP A 52 13.11 -2.44 -10.83
CA TRP A 52 12.17 -3.51 -11.20
C TRP A 52 11.07 -3.03 -12.15
N ALA A 53 10.99 -1.72 -12.39
CA ALA A 53 9.94 -1.09 -13.20
C ALA A 53 10.54 -0.06 -14.18
N PRO A 54 11.19 -0.50 -15.26
CA PRO A 54 11.89 0.39 -16.19
C PRO A 54 10.97 1.37 -16.90
N ASN A 55 9.65 1.12 -16.94
CA ASN A 55 8.62 1.98 -17.53
C ASN A 55 7.93 2.92 -16.51
N GLN A 56 8.49 3.09 -15.30
CA GLN A 56 7.89 3.91 -14.23
C GLN A 56 7.59 5.35 -14.68
N ASP A 57 8.52 5.98 -15.39
CA ASP A 57 8.35 7.38 -15.83
C ASP A 57 7.23 7.54 -16.86
N GLU A 58 7.07 6.55 -17.74
CA GLU A 58 5.98 6.53 -18.72
C GLU A 58 4.62 6.36 -18.04
N LEU A 59 4.55 5.46 -17.04
CA LEU A 59 3.35 5.25 -16.24
C LEU A 59 2.97 6.52 -15.46
N SER A 60 3.94 7.19 -14.86
CA SER A 60 3.73 8.46 -14.15
C SER A 60 3.19 9.56 -15.06
N LYS A 61 3.77 9.72 -16.26
CA LYS A 61 3.28 10.67 -17.28
C LYS A 61 1.86 10.34 -17.73
N ARG A 62 1.57 9.05 -17.98
CA ARG A 62 0.24 8.57 -18.39
C ARG A 62 -0.81 8.84 -17.31
N ASN A 63 -0.50 8.58 -16.04
CA ASN A 63 -1.41 8.84 -14.92
C ASN A 63 -1.65 10.35 -14.73
N ALA A 64 -0.62 11.20 -14.89
CA ALA A 64 -0.79 12.64 -14.87
C ALA A 64 -1.74 13.12 -16.00
N GLN A 65 -1.59 12.60 -17.21
CA GLN A 65 -2.51 12.90 -18.33
C GLN A 65 -3.93 12.42 -18.06
N LYS A 66 -4.10 11.22 -17.49
CA LYS A 66 -5.42 10.72 -17.05
C LYS A 66 -6.04 11.62 -16.00
N SER A 67 -5.26 12.06 -14.99
CA SER A 67 -5.71 13.01 -13.97
C SER A 67 -6.22 14.32 -14.60
N GLN A 68 -5.49 14.87 -15.57
CA GLN A 68 -5.96 16.07 -16.30
C GLN A 68 -7.28 15.84 -17.03
N ARG A 69 -7.46 14.69 -17.69
CA ARG A 69 -8.72 14.32 -18.38
C ARG A 69 -9.86 14.17 -17.37
N THR A 70 -9.60 13.50 -16.24
CA THR A 70 -10.58 13.35 -15.16
C THR A 70 -11.02 14.69 -14.62
N LEU A 71 -10.09 15.63 -14.37
CA LEU A 71 -10.41 17.00 -13.92
C LEU A 71 -11.20 17.78 -14.98
N ALA A 72 -10.87 17.62 -16.26
CA ALA A 72 -11.63 18.25 -17.33
C ALA A 72 -13.08 17.73 -17.42
N ARG A 73 -13.32 16.44 -17.11
CA ARG A 73 -14.63 15.78 -17.18
C ARG A 73 -15.46 15.97 -15.92
N LEU A 74 -14.89 15.75 -14.76
CA LEU A 74 -15.58 15.79 -13.46
C LEU A 74 -15.55 17.17 -12.80
N GLY A 75 -14.69 18.07 -13.25
CA GLY A 75 -14.35 19.30 -12.55
C GLY A 75 -13.32 19.09 -11.43
N PRO A 76 -12.89 20.17 -10.77
CA PRO A 76 -11.96 20.10 -9.65
C PRO A 76 -12.60 19.37 -8.46
N ALA A 77 -11.75 18.65 -7.70
CA ALA A 77 -12.20 18.07 -6.45
C ALA A 77 -12.66 19.13 -5.45
N ARG A 78 -13.64 18.79 -4.62
CA ARG A 78 -13.94 19.59 -3.43
C ARG A 78 -12.87 19.31 -2.39
N ARG A 79 -12.04 20.32 -2.13
CA ARG A 79 -10.96 20.25 -1.14
C ARG A 79 -11.50 20.51 0.26
N LEU A 80 -11.38 19.56 1.18
CA LEU A 80 -11.90 19.62 2.54
C LEU A 80 -10.79 19.39 3.55
N ALA A 81 -10.82 20.10 4.69
CA ALA A 81 -9.91 19.89 5.80
C ALA A 81 -10.47 18.83 6.75
N TYR A 82 -9.69 17.83 7.10
CA TYR A 82 -10.01 16.84 8.12
C TYR A 82 -9.26 17.07 9.45
N GLY A 83 -8.35 18.02 9.46
CA GLY A 83 -7.56 18.43 10.61
C GLY A 83 -7.17 19.89 10.56
N SER A 84 -6.34 20.32 11.51
CA SER A 84 -6.00 21.74 11.71
C SER A 84 -4.78 22.21 10.93
N THR A 85 -3.95 21.29 10.44
CA THR A 85 -2.73 21.64 9.69
C THR A 85 -3.03 21.84 8.21
N GLN A 86 -2.13 22.55 7.51
CA GLN A 86 -2.30 22.83 6.09
C GLN A 86 -2.36 21.58 5.23
N ILE A 87 -1.66 20.51 5.60
CA ILE A 87 -1.60 19.25 4.85
C ILE A 87 -2.83 18.37 5.11
N GLU A 88 -3.47 18.47 6.28
CA GLU A 88 -4.58 17.62 6.68
C GLU A 88 -5.86 17.93 5.90
N LYS A 89 -5.81 17.63 4.60
CA LYS A 89 -6.87 17.83 3.63
C LYS A 89 -7.13 16.57 2.82
N LEU A 90 -8.28 16.55 2.19
CA LEU A 90 -8.68 15.50 1.27
C LEU A 90 -9.33 16.11 0.02
N ASP A 91 -9.23 15.41 -1.09
CA ASP A 91 -9.87 15.74 -2.36
C ASP A 91 -11.09 14.81 -2.54
N LEU A 92 -12.28 15.39 -2.55
CA LEU A 92 -13.54 14.67 -2.71
C LEU A 92 -14.07 14.87 -4.13
N TYR A 93 -14.29 13.75 -4.85
CA TYR A 93 -15.01 13.68 -6.12
C TYR A 93 -16.40 13.09 -5.86
N HIS A 94 -17.44 13.87 -6.17
CA HIS A 94 -18.80 13.54 -5.81
C HIS A 94 -19.47 12.56 -6.77
N ALA A 95 -20.07 11.49 -6.23
CA ALA A 95 -21.10 10.74 -6.94
C ALA A 95 -22.39 11.56 -7.05
N LYS A 96 -23.15 11.33 -8.13
CA LYS A 96 -24.42 12.04 -8.35
C LYS A 96 -25.59 11.47 -7.53
N LYS A 97 -25.46 10.23 -7.01
CA LYS A 97 -26.52 9.56 -6.24
C LYS A 97 -26.44 9.93 -4.76
N PRO A 98 -27.58 10.16 -4.07
CA PRO A 98 -27.60 10.32 -2.62
C PRO A 98 -27.25 8.99 -1.93
N ASN A 99 -26.75 9.08 -0.70
CA ASN A 99 -26.31 7.90 0.09
C ASN A 99 -25.33 7.00 -0.68
N ALA A 100 -24.42 7.61 -1.43
CA ALA A 100 -23.44 6.90 -2.23
C ALA A 100 -22.40 6.23 -1.32
N PRO A 101 -21.90 5.03 -1.68
CA PRO A 101 -20.74 4.46 -1.01
C PRO A 101 -19.52 5.34 -1.20
N ILE A 102 -18.55 5.18 -0.28
CA ILE A 102 -17.37 6.03 -0.22
C ILE A 102 -16.13 5.14 -0.34
N ASN A 103 -15.24 5.45 -1.27
CA ASN A 103 -13.90 4.88 -1.29
C ASN A 103 -12.89 5.95 -0.86
N VAL A 104 -12.15 5.68 0.21
CA VAL A 104 -11.04 6.52 0.68
C VAL A 104 -9.75 5.91 0.21
N TYR A 105 -9.05 6.62 -0.67
CA TYR A 105 -7.77 6.18 -1.21
C TYR A 105 -6.60 6.83 -0.49
N ILE A 106 -5.62 6.00 -0.15
CA ILE A 106 -4.39 6.38 0.53
C ILE A 106 -3.23 6.15 -0.43
N HIS A 107 -2.57 7.25 -0.84
CA HIS A 107 -1.52 7.19 -1.86
C HIS A 107 -0.24 6.51 -1.38
N GLY A 108 0.52 5.97 -2.33
CA GLY A 108 1.85 5.43 -2.12
C GLY A 108 2.94 6.51 -2.05
N GLY A 109 4.16 6.16 -2.46
CA GLY A 109 5.32 7.06 -2.50
C GLY A 109 6.30 6.86 -1.35
N ALA A 110 6.38 5.64 -0.81
CA ALA A 110 7.33 5.25 0.25
C ALA A 110 7.24 6.12 1.52
N TRP A 111 6.03 6.64 1.83
CA TRP A 111 5.74 7.63 2.90
C TRP A 111 6.50 8.96 2.74
N ARG A 112 7.15 9.21 1.59
CA ARG A 112 7.98 10.40 1.32
C ARG A 112 7.35 11.36 0.33
N THR A 113 6.60 10.83 -0.61
CA THR A 113 6.04 11.57 -1.75
C THR A 113 4.59 11.16 -1.97
N GLY A 114 3.93 11.83 -2.93
CA GLY A 114 2.53 11.62 -3.25
C GLY A 114 1.66 12.76 -2.75
N THR A 115 0.53 12.94 -3.40
CA THR A 115 -0.52 13.90 -3.00
C THR A 115 -1.87 13.40 -3.48
N ALA A 116 -2.94 13.85 -2.84
CA ALA A 116 -4.32 13.57 -3.26
C ALA A 116 -4.57 13.95 -4.74
N ALA A 117 -4.00 15.07 -5.17
CA ALA A 117 -4.18 15.58 -6.53
C ALA A 117 -3.61 14.66 -7.62
N LEU A 118 -2.52 13.93 -7.34
CA LEU A 118 -1.92 12.98 -8.28
C LEU A 118 -2.83 11.76 -8.52
N GLU A 119 -3.73 11.45 -7.59
CA GLU A 119 -4.61 10.29 -7.63
C GLU A 119 -5.95 10.55 -8.32
N ALA A 120 -6.17 11.77 -8.84
CA ALA A 120 -7.40 12.17 -9.52
C ALA A 120 -7.81 11.19 -10.65
N TYR A 121 -6.87 10.55 -11.32
CA TYR A 121 -7.13 9.61 -12.41
C TYR A 121 -8.01 8.41 -12.02
N GLN A 122 -8.08 8.07 -10.73
CA GLN A 122 -8.89 6.96 -10.23
C GLN A 122 -10.36 7.37 -10.03
N ALA A 123 -10.62 8.66 -9.83
CA ALA A 123 -11.92 9.18 -9.42
C ALA A 123 -13.03 8.85 -10.44
N GLU A 124 -12.71 8.89 -11.73
CA GLU A 124 -13.68 8.71 -12.81
C GLU A 124 -14.41 7.36 -12.70
N MET A 125 -13.66 6.27 -12.48
CA MET A 125 -14.23 4.94 -12.31
C MET A 125 -15.23 4.87 -11.15
N PHE A 126 -14.88 5.42 -9.99
CA PHE A 126 -15.74 5.38 -8.81
C PHE A 126 -16.99 6.26 -8.97
N VAL A 127 -16.83 7.47 -9.50
CA VAL A 127 -17.92 8.41 -9.70
C VAL A 127 -18.93 7.88 -10.72
N ASP A 128 -18.47 7.30 -11.82
CA ASP A 128 -19.32 6.69 -12.83
C ASP A 128 -20.08 5.47 -12.28
N ALA A 129 -19.43 4.66 -11.45
CA ALA A 129 -20.08 3.56 -10.76
C ALA A 129 -21.04 4.01 -9.64
N GLY A 130 -21.08 5.31 -9.32
CA GLY A 130 -21.97 5.88 -8.31
C GLY A 130 -21.41 5.88 -6.89
N ALA A 131 -20.10 5.90 -6.72
CA ALA A 131 -19.42 6.05 -5.44
C ALA A 131 -18.67 7.39 -5.34
N HIS A 132 -18.60 7.95 -4.16
CA HIS A 132 -17.65 9.02 -3.87
C HIS A 132 -16.22 8.46 -3.88
N PHE A 133 -15.30 9.19 -4.51
CA PHE A 133 -13.88 8.94 -4.41
C PHE A 133 -13.23 10.04 -3.59
N ILE A 134 -12.46 9.65 -2.58
CA ILE A 134 -11.73 10.56 -1.70
C ILE A 134 -10.27 10.16 -1.73
N ALA A 135 -9.38 11.10 -2.07
CA ALA A 135 -7.94 10.93 -1.93
C ALA A 135 -7.42 11.77 -0.77
N LEU A 136 -6.57 11.20 0.07
CA LEU A 136 -6.04 11.87 1.26
C LEU A 136 -4.70 12.53 0.99
N ASP A 137 -4.48 13.71 1.61
CA ASP A 137 -3.15 14.22 1.89
C ASP A 137 -2.78 14.01 3.37
N PHE A 138 -1.53 13.77 3.63
CA PHE A 138 -0.93 13.62 4.96
C PHE A 138 0.56 13.96 4.88
N ASN A 139 1.20 14.24 6.02
CA ASN A 139 2.62 14.55 6.04
C ASN A 139 3.48 13.44 5.42
N SER A 140 4.54 13.86 4.74
CA SER A 140 5.63 12.94 4.41
C SER A 140 6.43 12.56 5.65
N VAL A 141 7.10 11.42 5.60
CA VAL A 141 7.99 10.99 6.69
C VAL A 141 9.16 11.94 6.90
N THR A 142 9.53 12.72 5.89
CA THR A 142 10.53 13.78 6.02
C THR A 142 10.04 14.93 6.89
N GLU A 143 8.78 15.37 6.71
CA GLU A 143 8.15 16.42 7.52
C GLU A 143 7.93 15.97 8.97
N THR A 144 7.68 14.68 9.20
CA THR A 144 7.56 14.11 10.55
C THR A 144 8.91 13.67 11.15
N LYS A 145 10.04 14.01 10.50
CA LYS A 145 11.39 13.63 10.95
C LYS A 145 11.56 12.14 11.19
N GLY A 146 10.98 11.33 10.31
CA GLY A 146 11.06 9.86 10.37
C GLY A 146 9.92 9.18 11.16
N ASP A 147 9.01 9.92 11.77
CA ASP A 147 7.95 9.35 12.61
C ASP A 147 6.73 8.93 11.78
N LEU A 148 6.58 7.62 11.58
CA LEU A 148 5.42 7.01 10.91
C LEU A 148 4.15 7.00 11.77
N LEU A 149 4.25 7.08 13.09
CA LEU A 149 3.07 7.08 13.98
C LEU A 149 2.23 8.33 13.74
N ILE A 150 2.86 9.48 13.51
CA ILE A 150 2.18 10.73 13.16
C ILE A 150 1.38 10.56 11.86
N ILE A 151 1.99 10.00 10.83
CA ILE A 151 1.35 9.77 9.53
C ILE A 151 0.16 8.81 9.67
N ALA A 152 0.36 7.69 10.38
CA ALA A 152 -0.70 6.72 10.61
C ALA A 152 -1.88 7.32 11.40
N ASP A 153 -1.60 8.21 12.36
CA ASP A 153 -2.64 8.93 13.11
C ASP A 153 -3.40 9.91 12.21
N GLN A 154 -2.72 10.68 11.36
CA GLN A 154 -3.36 11.56 10.41
C GLN A 154 -4.32 10.80 9.49
N VAL A 155 -3.90 9.66 8.94
CA VAL A 155 -4.75 8.84 8.07
C VAL A 155 -5.95 8.26 8.83
N ARG A 156 -5.78 7.80 10.08
CA ARG A 156 -6.90 7.35 10.92
C ARG A 156 -7.90 8.50 11.18
N ARG A 157 -7.41 9.68 11.52
CA ARG A 157 -8.27 10.87 11.74
C ARG A 157 -9.00 11.28 10.47
N ALA A 158 -8.35 11.20 9.31
CA ALA A 158 -9.00 11.46 8.02
C ALA A 158 -10.18 10.50 7.77
N VAL A 159 -9.98 9.20 7.99
CA VAL A 159 -11.05 8.20 7.82
C VAL A 159 -12.16 8.40 8.85
N ALA A 160 -11.83 8.73 10.10
CA ALA A 160 -12.82 9.07 11.13
C ALA A 160 -13.63 10.30 10.72
N TRP A 161 -12.97 11.34 10.23
CA TRP A 161 -13.62 12.56 9.74
C TRP A 161 -14.57 12.25 8.58
N VAL A 162 -14.14 11.46 7.60
CA VAL A 162 -14.99 11.06 6.46
C VAL A 162 -16.24 10.32 6.95
N TYR A 163 -16.11 9.40 7.91
CA TYR A 163 -17.26 8.70 8.49
C TYR A 163 -18.25 9.68 9.14
N GLN A 164 -17.75 10.59 9.97
CA GLN A 164 -18.56 11.55 10.73
C GLN A 164 -19.29 12.55 9.85
N HIS A 165 -18.66 12.99 8.74
CA HIS A 165 -19.18 14.01 7.83
C HIS A 165 -19.78 13.43 6.54
N ALA A 166 -19.85 12.11 6.39
CA ALA A 166 -20.30 11.44 5.17
C ALA A 166 -21.63 11.99 4.65
N ARG A 167 -22.60 12.16 5.55
CA ARG A 167 -23.95 12.64 5.20
C ARG A 167 -23.98 14.08 4.68
N GLU A 168 -23.03 14.93 5.08
CA GLU A 168 -22.93 16.33 4.66
C GLU A 168 -22.57 16.48 3.18
N PHE A 169 -21.94 15.47 2.61
CA PHE A 169 -21.60 15.43 1.19
C PHE A 169 -22.35 14.34 0.41
N GLY A 170 -23.44 13.79 0.99
CA GLY A 170 -24.31 12.82 0.33
C GLY A 170 -23.80 11.39 0.34
N GLY A 171 -22.79 11.07 1.17
CA GLY A 171 -22.24 9.74 1.34
C GLY A 171 -22.96 8.91 2.42
N ASP A 172 -22.83 7.61 2.33
CA ASP A 172 -23.32 6.65 3.32
C ASP A 172 -22.16 6.19 4.23
N PRO A 173 -22.13 6.61 5.51
CA PRO A 173 -21.08 6.15 6.44
C PRO A 173 -21.13 4.63 6.68
N GLY A 174 -22.28 4.00 6.48
CA GLY A 174 -22.43 2.53 6.53
C GLY A 174 -21.82 1.80 5.34
N ARG A 175 -21.31 2.51 4.34
CA ARG A 175 -20.69 1.97 3.12
C ARG A 175 -19.36 2.65 2.83
N LEU A 176 -18.49 2.72 3.86
CA LEU A 176 -17.14 3.30 3.78
C LEU A 176 -16.11 2.20 3.53
N TYR A 177 -15.35 2.33 2.46
CA TYR A 177 -14.29 1.44 2.02
C TYR A 177 -12.97 2.18 1.97
N VAL A 178 -11.87 1.46 2.16
CA VAL A 178 -10.52 2.03 2.03
C VAL A 178 -9.73 1.29 0.95
N SER A 179 -8.89 2.02 0.24
CA SER A 179 -7.98 1.43 -0.73
C SER A 179 -6.62 2.13 -0.69
N GLY A 180 -5.58 1.43 -1.08
CA GLY A 180 -4.25 2.01 -1.15
C GLY A 180 -3.29 1.16 -1.94
N HIS A 181 -2.21 1.79 -2.37
CA HIS A 181 -1.13 1.15 -3.11
C HIS A 181 0.21 1.38 -2.42
N SER A 182 1.10 0.39 -2.43
CA SER A 182 2.47 0.52 -1.89
C SER A 182 2.47 0.90 -0.39
N SER A 183 3.17 1.97 0.00
CA SER A 183 3.13 2.52 1.35
C SER A 183 1.73 3.00 1.76
N GLY A 184 0.87 3.35 0.81
CA GLY A 184 -0.54 3.64 1.04
C GLY A 184 -1.35 2.39 1.36
N ALA A 185 -1.03 1.24 0.75
CA ALA A 185 -1.64 -0.04 1.12
C ALA A 185 -1.24 -0.48 2.54
N HIS A 186 0.00 -0.20 2.95
CA HIS A 186 0.41 -0.37 4.35
C HIS A 186 -0.46 0.47 5.29
N LEU A 187 -0.61 1.78 5.03
CA LEU A 187 -1.45 2.67 5.84
C LEU A 187 -2.93 2.26 5.81
N ALA A 188 -3.45 1.82 4.65
CA ALA A 188 -4.80 1.29 4.53
C ALA A 188 -5.01 0.02 5.37
N ALA A 189 -4.00 -0.87 5.44
CA ALA A 189 -4.03 -2.04 6.32
C ALA A 189 -3.99 -1.66 7.80
N VAL A 190 -3.18 -0.65 8.18
CA VAL A 190 -3.17 -0.07 9.54
C VAL A 190 -4.56 0.50 9.90
N VAL A 191 -5.21 1.21 8.98
CA VAL A 191 -6.59 1.71 9.13
C VAL A 191 -7.57 0.54 9.33
N THR A 192 -7.45 -0.52 8.52
CA THR A 192 -8.33 -1.69 8.59
C THR A 192 -8.18 -2.46 9.91
N ALA A 193 -6.98 -2.42 10.52
CA ALA A 193 -6.68 -3.02 11.83
C ALA A 193 -6.94 -2.06 13.01
N THR A 194 -7.51 -0.87 12.77
CA THR A 194 -7.75 0.13 13.82
C THR A 194 -8.97 -0.22 14.69
N ASP A 195 -8.82 -0.12 16.01
CA ASP A 195 -9.98 -0.12 16.91
C ASP A 195 -10.71 1.24 16.86
N TRP A 196 -11.72 1.31 16.00
CA TRP A 196 -12.49 2.53 15.74
C TRP A 196 -13.26 3.05 16.95
N ARG A 197 -13.49 2.22 17.98
CA ARG A 197 -14.13 2.67 19.22
C ARG A 197 -13.31 3.74 19.93
N ARG A 198 -11.99 3.77 19.75
CA ARG A 198 -11.11 4.84 20.26
C ARG A 198 -11.38 6.21 19.61
N PHE A 199 -12.05 6.21 18.46
CA PHE A 199 -12.49 7.41 17.75
C PHE A 199 -13.98 7.69 17.96
N GLY A 200 -14.64 6.96 18.87
CA GLY A 200 -16.09 7.07 19.10
C GLY A 200 -16.94 6.52 17.95
N LEU A 201 -16.38 5.63 17.12
CA LEU A 201 -17.02 5.08 15.94
C LEU A 201 -17.34 3.58 16.09
N PRO A 202 -18.27 3.04 15.29
CA PRO A 202 -18.54 1.60 15.27
C PRO A 202 -17.29 0.77 14.96
N LYS A 203 -17.18 -0.43 15.54
CA LYS A 203 -16.05 -1.33 15.30
C LYS A 203 -15.86 -1.64 13.80
N ASP A 204 -16.96 -1.73 13.05
CA ASP A 204 -17.03 -2.04 11.64
C ASP A 204 -17.12 -0.79 10.73
N THR A 205 -16.52 0.31 11.14
CA THR A 205 -16.46 1.58 10.37
C THR A 205 -15.98 1.36 8.95
N VAL A 206 -14.94 0.54 8.74
CA VAL A 206 -14.47 0.15 7.41
C VAL A 206 -15.21 -1.12 6.99
N LYS A 207 -15.88 -1.10 5.83
CA LYS A 207 -16.69 -2.20 5.29
C LYS A 207 -15.95 -3.11 4.31
N GLY A 208 -14.79 -2.67 3.83
CA GLY A 208 -13.90 -3.44 2.97
C GLY A 208 -12.62 -2.67 2.70
N ALA A 209 -11.58 -3.39 2.37
CA ALA A 209 -10.28 -2.81 2.05
C ALA A 209 -9.69 -3.42 0.78
N LEU A 210 -9.07 -2.60 -0.09
CA LEU A 210 -8.22 -3.05 -1.17
C LEU A 210 -6.79 -2.60 -0.90
N LEU A 211 -5.88 -3.56 -0.76
CA LEU A 211 -4.50 -3.39 -0.33
C LEU A 211 -3.58 -3.91 -1.45
N ALA A 212 -3.15 -3.00 -2.33
CA ALA A 212 -2.34 -3.36 -3.48
C ALA A 212 -0.85 -3.14 -3.18
N SER A 213 -0.05 -4.20 -3.27
CA SER A 213 1.42 -4.14 -3.19
C SER A 213 1.93 -3.48 -1.91
N GLY A 214 1.34 -3.83 -0.76
CA GLY A 214 1.71 -3.25 0.54
C GLY A 214 2.84 -4.00 1.25
N MET A 215 3.24 -3.43 2.38
CA MET A 215 4.16 -4.03 3.35
C MET A 215 3.40 -4.18 4.67
N TYR A 216 3.29 -5.40 5.19
CA TYR A 216 2.40 -5.68 6.32
C TYR A 216 3.15 -6.12 7.59
N GLU A 217 4.44 -6.46 7.47
CA GLU A 217 5.38 -6.65 8.56
C GLU A 217 6.55 -5.67 8.38
N LEU A 218 6.72 -4.75 9.33
CA LEU A 218 7.73 -3.70 9.22
C LEU A 218 9.13 -4.13 9.68
N HIS A 219 9.30 -5.29 10.30
CA HIS A 219 10.62 -5.74 10.73
C HIS A 219 11.62 -5.83 9.56
N PRO A 220 11.37 -6.55 8.44
CA PRO A 220 12.29 -6.57 7.31
C PRO A 220 12.46 -5.19 6.65
N VAL A 221 11.42 -4.37 6.65
CA VAL A 221 11.49 -2.99 6.15
C VAL A 221 12.47 -2.16 6.97
N SER A 222 12.48 -2.35 8.30
CA SER A 222 13.38 -1.65 9.22
C SER A 222 14.86 -2.02 9.06
N LEU A 223 15.14 -3.17 8.45
CA LEU A 223 16.50 -3.62 8.13
C LEU A 223 16.98 -3.12 6.75
N SER A 224 16.06 -2.65 5.91
CA SER A 224 16.35 -2.20 4.53
C SER A 224 16.82 -0.73 4.47
N VAL A 225 17.11 -0.27 3.25
CA VAL A 225 17.45 1.14 2.96
C VAL A 225 16.42 2.13 3.54
N ARG A 226 15.18 1.70 3.80
CA ARG A 226 14.14 2.58 4.35
C ARG A 226 14.43 3.11 5.75
N ARG A 227 15.31 2.45 6.52
CA ARG A 227 15.80 2.96 7.81
C ARG A 227 16.59 4.27 7.70
N THR A 228 17.02 4.65 6.52
CA THR A 228 17.73 5.91 6.30
C THR A 228 16.83 7.14 6.40
N PHE A 229 15.49 6.94 6.30
CA PHE A 229 14.51 8.04 6.35
C PHE A 229 13.30 7.76 7.25
N VAL A 230 13.16 6.55 7.79
CA VAL A 230 12.12 6.19 8.76
C VAL A 230 12.76 5.74 10.07
N ASN A 231 12.27 6.26 11.20
CA ASN A 231 12.66 5.84 12.54
C ASN A 231 11.87 4.60 12.94
N PHE A 232 12.36 3.42 12.60
CA PHE A 232 11.75 2.15 12.98
C PHE A 232 12.11 1.78 14.41
N THR A 233 11.46 2.43 15.38
CA THR A 233 11.58 1.99 16.78
C THR A 233 10.77 0.71 16.98
N ALA A 234 11.09 -0.06 18.05
CA ALA A 234 10.32 -1.27 18.36
C ALA A 234 8.81 -0.97 18.54
N PRO A 235 8.39 0.12 19.25
CA PRO A 235 6.98 0.52 19.28
C PRO A 235 6.39 0.85 17.91
N THR A 236 7.12 1.52 17.03
CA THR A 236 6.65 1.84 15.68
C THR A 236 6.42 0.56 14.88
N VAL A 237 7.38 -0.35 14.87
CA VAL A 237 7.29 -1.65 14.17
C VAL A 237 6.13 -2.47 14.73
N GLU A 238 5.96 -2.53 16.04
CA GLU A 238 4.85 -3.24 16.69
C GLU A 238 3.49 -2.64 16.30
N ALA A 239 3.32 -1.33 16.48
CA ALA A 239 2.04 -0.66 16.29
C ALA A 239 1.59 -0.58 14.82
N LEU A 240 2.54 -0.56 13.89
CA LEU A 240 2.28 -0.33 12.46
C LEU A 240 2.58 -1.55 11.57
N SER A 241 2.70 -2.74 12.13
CA SER A 241 2.76 -4.00 11.37
C SER A 241 1.39 -4.69 11.39
N PRO A 242 0.52 -4.52 10.37
CA PRO A 242 -0.81 -5.15 10.34
C PRO A 242 -0.77 -6.67 10.49
N GLN A 243 0.33 -7.31 10.07
CA GLN A 243 0.59 -8.74 10.25
C GLN A 243 0.51 -9.19 11.72
N ARG A 244 0.76 -8.28 12.67
CA ARG A 244 0.72 -8.53 14.13
C ARG A 244 -0.66 -8.27 14.74
N HIS A 245 -1.59 -7.70 13.97
CA HIS A 245 -2.90 -7.25 14.45
C HIS A 245 -4.06 -7.90 13.68
N LEU A 246 -3.90 -9.13 13.22
CA LEU A 246 -4.87 -9.85 12.36
C LEU A 246 -6.26 -9.93 12.98
N ASP A 247 -6.37 -10.10 14.30
CA ASP A 247 -7.64 -10.25 15.00
C ASP A 247 -8.48 -8.96 14.97
N ALA A 248 -7.82 -7.81 14.89
CA ALA A 248 -8.48 -6.50 14.78
C ALA A 248 -9.11 -6.27 13.39
N ILE A 249 -8.64 -6.97 12.35
CA ILE A 249 -9.16 -6.85 11.00
C ILE A 249 -10.49 -7.60 10.90
N THR A 250 -11.59 -6.86 10.76
CA THR A 250 -12.95 -7.42 10.65
C THR A 250 -13.55 -7.27 9.26
N ALA A 251 -13.08 -6.29 8.48
CA ALA A 251 -13.55 -6.06 7.13
C ALA A 251 -12.99 -7.11 6.15
N PRO A 252 -13.74 -7.48 5.09
CA PRO A 252 -13.22 -8.21 3.95
C PRO A 252 -12.06 -7.47 3.30
N VAL A 253 -11.01 -8.20 2.93
CA VAL A 253 -9.78 -7.63 2.36
C VAL A 253 -9.53 -8.18 0.96
N ILE A 254 -9.30 -7.30 0.00
CA ILE A 254 -8.69 -7.64 -1.29
C ILE A 254 -7.20 -7.35 -1.16
N LEU A 255 -6.36 -8.36 -1.32
CA LEU A 255 -4.90 -8.25 -1.37
C LEU A 255 -4.41 -8.49 -2.78
N ALA A 256 -3.48 -7.70 -3.25
CA ALA A 256 -2.97 -7.86 -4.60
C ALA A 256 -1.49 -7.52 -4.74
N HIS A 257 -0.81 -8.20 -5.65
CA HIS A 257 0.52 -7.82 -6.11
C HIS A 257 0.75 -8.26 -7.56
N GLY A 258 1.73 -7.66 -8.22
CA GLY A 258 2.19 -8.06 -9.55
C GLY A 258 3.31 -9.09 -9.51
N THR A 259 3.42 -9.93 -10.55
CA THR A 259 4.50 -10.95 -10.62
C THR A 259 5.87 -10.37 -10.96
N LEU A 260 5.92 -9.13 -11.50
CA LEU A 260 7.17 -8.42 -11.79
C LEU A 260 7.58 -7.44 -10.66
N GLU A 261 6.95 -7.51 -9.50
CA GLU A 261 7.37 -6.77 -8.31
C GLU A 261 8.57 -7.41 -7.63
N THR A 262 9.20 -6.65 -6.72
CA THR A 262 10.31 -7.16 -5.92
C THR A 262 9.90 -8.38 -5.09
N PRO A 263 10.83 -9.30 -4.80
CA PRO A 263 10.54 -10.53 -4.04
C PRO A 263 9.89 -10.26 -2.68
N GLU A 264 10.31 -9.20 -1.96
CA GLU A 264 9.78 -8.86 -0.64
C GLU A 264 8.33 -8.36 -0.70
N PHE A 265 7.96 -7.54 -1.70
CA PHE A 265 6.57 -7.12 -1.86
C PHE A 265 5.67 -8.31 -2.18
N GLN A 266 6.10 -9.21 -3.06
CA GLN A 266 5.37 -10.44 -3.34
C GLN A 266 5.26 -11.34 -2.10
N ARG A 267 6.37 -11.54 -1.35
CA ARG A 267 6.39 -12.37 -0.14
C ARG A 267 5.42 -11.82 0.91
N GLN A 268 5.53 -10.54 1.24
CA GLN A 268 4.69 -9.92 2.26
C GLN A 268 3.19 -9.98 1.92
N ASN A 269 2.83 -9.79 0.65
CA ASN A 269 1.43 -9.93 0.22
C ASN A 269 0.93 -11.37 0.36
N ARG A 270 1.73 -12.37 -0.05
CA ARG A 270 1.36 -13.81 0.11
C ARG A 270 1.23 -14.21 1.57
N GLU A 271 2.19 -13.81 2.41
CA GLU A 271 2.18 -14.17 3.83
C GLU A 271 1.03 -13.52 4.59
N PHE A 272 0.73 -12.25 4.31
CA PHE A 272 -0.39 -11.57 4.95
C PHE A 272 -1.73 -12.18 4.52
N ALA A 273 -1.89 -12.50 3.23
CA ALA A 273 -3.07 -13.21 2.74
C ALA A 273 -3.24 -14.58 3.43
N ALA A 274 -2.17 -15.35 3.53
CA ALA A 274 -2.18 -16.66 4.19
C ALA A 274 -2.52 -16.54 5.68
N ALA A 275 -1.93 -15.57 6.38
CA ALA A 275 -2.17 -15.35 7.80
C ALA A 275 -3.61 -14.92 8.09
N LEU A 276 -4.19 -14.03 7.28
CA LEU A 276 -5.60 -13.64 7.38
C LEU A 276 -6.53 -14.82 7.13
N LYS A 277 -6.29 -15.62 6.08
CA LYS A 277 -7.07 -16.84 5.78
C LYS A 277 -7.00 -17.84 6.91
N ALA A 278 -5.82 -18.07 7.50
CA ALA A 278 -5.63 -18.96 8.64
C ALA A 278 -6.43 -18.50 9.89
N ARG A 279 -6.74 -17.19 10.00
CA ARG A 279 -7.62 -16.62 11.05
C ARG A 279 -9.10 -16.57 10.62
N GLY A 280 -9.49 -17.24 9.54
CA GLY A 280 -10.87 -17.26 9.04
C GLY A 280 -11.37 -15.92 8.51
N LYS A 281 -10.46 -14.98 8.17
CA LYS A 281 -10.85 -13.69 7.61
C LYS A 281 -11.22 -13.82 6.13
N ALA A 282 -12.15 -12.99 5.67
CA ALA A 282 -12.54 -12.94 4.26
C ALA A 282 -11.43 -12.24 3.45
N VAL A 283 -10.75 -13.00 2.60
CA VAL A 283 -9.63 -12.52 1.78
C VAL A 283 -9.81 -12.95 0.33
N ASP A 284 -9.85 -11.98 -0.57
CA ASP A 284 -9.67 -12.17 -2.00
C ASP A 284 -8.21 -11.82 -2.35
N PHE A 285 -7.45 -12.81 -2.84
CA PHE A 285 -6.03 -12.62 -3.14
C PHE A 285 -5.80 -12.70 -4.65
N ILE A 286 -5.40 -11.58 -5.23
CA ILE A 286 -5.26 -11.38 -6.67
C ILE A 286 -3.78 -11.24 -7.04
N VAL A 287 -3.29 -12.11 -7.90
CA VAL A 287 -1.96 -12.00 -8.50
C VAL A 287 -2.11 -11.46 -9.92
N LEU A 288 -1.50 -10.30 -10.19
CA LEU A 288 -1.50 -9.67 -11.51
C LEU A 288 -0.27 -10.15 -12.30
N ASP A 289 -0.51 -11.11 -13.17
CA ASP A 289 0.57 -11.68 -13.98
C ASP A 289 1.10 -10.67 -15.00
N GLY A 290 2.43 -10.53 -15.09
CA GLY A 290 3.10 -9.60 -15.97
C GLY A 290 3.07 -8.13 -15.52
N TYR A 291 2.56 -7.81 -14.32
CA TYR A 291 2.50 -6.44 -13.81
C TYR A 291 3.66 -6.14 -12.87
N ASN A 292 4.30 -4.99 -13.05
CA ASN A 292 5.22 -4.41 -12.08
C ASN A 292 4.48 -3.54 -11.06
N HIS A 293 5.21 -3.01 -10.08
CA HIS A 293 4.66 -2.26 -8.96
C HIS A 293 3.76 -1.07 -9.37
N PHE A 294 4.12 -0.33 -10.41
CA PHE A 294 3.38 0.86 -10.84
C PHE A 294 2.20 0.53 -11.74
N GLU A 295 2.30 -0.56 -12.51
CA GLU A 295 1.19 -1.06 -13.33
C GLU A 295 0.04 -1.62 -12.48
N VAL A 296 0.36 -2.20 -11.31
CA VAL A 296 -0.66 -2.64 -10.34
C VAL A 296 -1.56 -1.48 -9.92
N ALA A 297 -0.98 -0.30 -9.59
CA ALA A 297 -1.76 0.89 -9.23
C ALA A 297 -2.69 1.36 -10.35
N GLU A 298 -2.23 1.29 -11.62
CA GLU A 298 -3.02 1.70 -12.77
C GLU A 298 -4.26 0.82 -12.98
N SER A 299 -4.17 -0.48 -12.62
CA SER A 299 -5.31 -1.41 -12.69
C SER A 299 -6.44 -1.03 -11.74
N LEU A 300 -6.16 -0.32 -10.64
CA LEU A 300 -7.18 0.12 -9.68
C LEU A 300 -8.08 1.21 -10.26
N GLY A 301 -7.53 2.15 -11.03
CA GLY A 301 -8.29 3.24 -11.66
C GLY A 301 -9.03 2.86 -12.95
N ASN A 302 -9.09 1.57 -13.30
CA ASN A 302 -9.68 1.07 -14.53
C ASN A 302 -10.86 0.13 -14.22
N PRO A 303 -12.11 0.48 -14.64
CA PRO A 303 -13.30 -0.35 -14.38
C PRO A 303 -13.23 -1.74 -15.02
N TYR A 304 -12.40 -1.92 -16.03
CA TYR A 304 -12.14 -3.21 -16.70
C TYR A 304 -10.87 -3.89 -16.20
N GLY A 305 -10.06 -3.21 -15.40
CA GLY A 305 -8.86 -3.75 -14.75
C GLY A 305 -9.21 -4.77 -13.66
N LEU A 306 -8.25 -5.62 -13.32
CA LEU A 306 -8.46 -6.66 -12.30
C LEU A 306 -8.83 -6.04 -10.93
N LEU A 307 -8.13 -4.99 -10.51
CA LEU A 307 -8.37 -4.35 -9.21
C LEU A 307 -9.61 -3.44 -9.24
N GLY A 308 -9.83 -2.71 -10.33
CA GLY A 308 -11.03 -1.87 -10.48
C GLY A 308 -12.30 -2.71 -10.38
N ARG A 309 -12.37 -3.83 -11.13
CA ARG A 309 -13.52 -4.76 -11.03
C ARG A 309 -13.66 -5.37 -9.63
N ALA A 310 -12.54 -5.70 -8.99
CA ALA A 310 -12.57 -6.31 -7.66
C ALA A 310 -13.11 -5.34 -6.61
N VAL A 311 -12.64 -4.08 -6.59
CA VAL A 311 -13.10 -3.08 -5.62
C VAL A 311 -14.55 -2.68 -5.88
N LEU A 312 -14.98 -2.53 -7.14
CA LEU A 312 -16.38 -2.24 -7.46
C LEU A 312 -17.31 -3.38 -6.98
N ARG A 313 -16.94 -4.65 -7.20
CA ARG A 313 -17.70 -5.78 -6.66
C ARG A 313 -17.76 -5.77 -5.13
N GLN A 314 -16.64 -5.49 -4.44
CA GLN A 314 -16.61 -5.39 -2.98
C GLN A 314 -17.55 -4.29 -2.47
N MET A 315 -17.67 -3.18 -3.20
CA MET A 315 -18.56 -2.07 -2.90
C MET A 315 -20.02 -2.32 -3.33
N ALA A 316 -20.33 -3.48 -3.91
CA ALA A 316 -21.62 -3.81 -4.52
C ALA A 316 -22.02 -2.80 -5.63
N LEU A 317 -21.05 -2.45 -6.48
CA LEU A 317 -21.21 -1.56 -7.63
C LEU A 317 -20.94 -2.32 -8.93
N SER A 318 -21.62 -1.90 -10.00
CA SER A 318 -21.35 -2.36 -11.36
C SER A 318 -20.38 -1.40 -12.06
N SER A 319 -19.56 -1.91 -12.96
CA SER A 319 -18.91 -1.04 -13.97
C SER A 319 -20.00 -0.40 -14.81
N ALA A 320 -19.94 0.91 -14.95
CA ALA A 320 -20.87 1.66 -15.80
C ALA A 320 -20.65 1.28 -17.28
#